data_e8a13f5e8e34a87279ba6efd75365766
#
_entry.id   e8a13f5e8e34a87279ba6efd75365766
#
_cell.length_a   1.000
_cell.length_b   1.000
_cell.length_c   1.000
_cell.angle_alpha   90.00
_cell.angle_beta   90.00
_cell.angle_gamma   90.00
#
_symmetry.space_group_name_H-M   'P 1'
#
loop_
_entity.id
_entity.type
_entity.pdbx_description
1 polymer ?
#
loop_
_entity_poly.entity_id
_entity_poly.type
_entity_poly.pdbx_seq_one_letter_code
_entity_poly.pdbx_strand_id
1 'polypeptide(L)'
;MKTNAIVLSVLLLVTLVIQFDTNSLYALQKTKSLTDTTRNGYVFNTEWGSKGTGEGQFLRPHDLEFGNKDKYLYAVDRDGNRIQVFDKNGTFLFAFGEKGQGNGQFLVPYGLDVDSAGNVWVADRGNHRIQKFDRNGKFILKFGNNGTSPSSEPGKFDNPRHVQVDRDSKFVYVADSKNNRIQQFDLNGKFIRTIGKLGDNLGEFNLPTTIEQDSKGNFFVTERGNERIQKFDSNWNPILSWGSKGSSNNQFCHMEHLVLDMHDNVIVTDPQSDPGCSMQPRILKFDNNGNFITKFGTAGSGVGQIRDPEHLAVDNDGNVYVSDRKNDRILVFSPISNS
;
A
#
# COMPACT_ATOMS: atom_id res chain seq x y z
N MET A 1 -39.62 48.98 53.05
CA MET A 1 -38.34 49.26 52.44
C MET A 1 -37.44 48.04 52.63
N LYS A 2 -37.52 47.10 51.76
CA LYS A 2 -36.59 45.95 51.58
C LYS A 2 -37.13 45.14 50.43
N THR A 3 -36.80 45.46 49.21
CA THR A 3 -37.01 44.59 48.05
C THR A 3 -36.31 45.28 46.89
N ASN A 4 -35.06 44.91 46.60
CA ASN A 4 -34.39 45.18 45.32
C ASN A 4 -32.93 44.73 45.39
N ALA A 5 -32.66 43.46 45.81
CA ALA A 5 -31.28 42.93 45.81
C ALA A 5 -31.18 41.50 45.34
N ILE A 6 -32.17 40.93 44.65
CA ILE A 6 -32.15 39.52 44.24
C ILE A 6 -32.27 39.32 42.72
N VAL A 7 -32.36 40.35 41.91
CA VAL A 7 -32.52 40.19 40.45
C VAL A 7 -31.21 40.40 39.65
N LEU A 8 -30.09 40.76 40.30
CA LEU A 8 -28.82 40.99 39.55
C LEU A 8 -27.80 39.85 39.60
N SER A 9 -28.09 38.74 40.25
CA SER A 9 -27.14 37.60 40.37
C SER A 9 -27.47 36.40 39.49
N VAL A 10 -28.54 36.42 38.69
CA VAL A 10 -28.95 35.30 37.82
C VAL A 10 -28.62 35.57 36.33
N LEU A 11 -28.22 36.74 35.95
CA LEU A 11 -27.92 37.08 34.54
C LEU A 11 -26.42 37.05 34.18
N LEU A 12 -25.55 36.58 35.07
CA LEU A 12 -24.09 36.47 34.78
C LEU A 12 -23.61 35.02 34.66
N LEU A 13 -24.51 34.07 34.52
CA LEU A 13 -24.15 32.63 34.46
C LEU A 13 -24.48 31.94 33.10
N VAL A 14 -24.80 32.69 32.05
CA VAL A 14 -25.26 32.07 30.77
C VAL A 14 -24.48 32.56 29.57
N THR A 15 -23.31 33.18 29.69
CA THR A 15 -22.44 33.47 28.53
C THR A 15 -21.01 33.07 28.78
N LEU A 16 -20.77 31.86 29.33
CA LEU A 16 -19.52 31.17 29.08
C LEU A 16 -19.71 30.33 27.81
N VAL A 17 -19.77 30.99 26.67
CA VAL A 17 -19.54 30.36 25.38
C VAL A 17 -18.09 29.88 25.40
N ILE A 18 -17.90 28.59 25.70
CA ILE A 18 -16.61 27.92 25.54
C ILE A 18 -16.31 27.96 24.05
N GLN A 19 -15.55 28.96 23.63
CA GLN A 19 -14.86 28.93 22.35
C GLN A 19 -13.82 27.83 22.45
N PHE A 20 -14.20 26.60 22.09
CA PHE A 20 -13.23 25.56 21.78
C PHE A 20 -12.50 26.02 20.51
N ASP A 21 -11.26 26.42 20.66
CA ASP A 21 -10.44 26.66 19.52
C ASP A 21 -10.22 25.34 18.76
N THR A 22 -9.97 25.42 17.45
CA THR A 22 -9.74 24.27 16.60
C THR A 22 -8.56 23.40 17.08
N ASN A 23 -7.59 24.00 17.79
CA ASN A 23 -6.43 23.31 18.37
C ASN A 23 -6.83 22.46 19.59
N SER A 24 -7.79 22.94 20.40
CA SER A 24 -8.33 22.17 21.54
C SER A 24 -9.17 20.97 21.06
N LEU A 25 -9.96 21.12 19.99
CA LEU A 25 -10.65 19.99 19.36
C LEU A 25 -9.67 18.99 18.76
N TYR A 26 -8.61 19.46 18.11
CA TYR A 26 -7.54 18.64 17.56
C TYR A 26 -6.79 17.87 18.67
N ALA A 27 -6.49 18.53 19.79
CA ALA A 27 -5.88 17.91 20.96
C ALA A 27 -6.83 16.89 21.62
N LEU A 28 -8.14 17.16 21.69
CA LEU A 28 -9.13 16.23 22.23
C LEU A 28 -9.37 15.01 21.32
N GLN A 29 -9.33 15.21 20.01
CA GLN A 29 -9.35 14.10 19.04
C GLN A 29 -8.08 13.26 19.11
N LYS A 30 -6.92 13.90 19.29
CA LYS A 30 -5.63 13.24 19.49
C LYS A 30 -5.63 12.41 20.79
N THR A 31 -6.17 12.93 21.89
CA THR A 31 -6.29 12.20 23.17
C THR A 31 -7.33 11.09 23.12
N LYS A 32 -8.44 11.24 22.39
CA LYS A 32 -9.42 10.16 22.20
C LYS A 32 -8.91 9.01 21.33
N SER A 33 -8.03 9.32 20.35
CA SER A 33 -7.30 8.31 19.57
C SER A 33 -6.26 7.56 20.41
N LEU A 34 -5.71 8.19 21.45
CA LEU A 34 -4.68 7.62 22.33
C LEU A 34 -5.21 6.61 23.37
N THR A 35 -6.52 6.53 23.60
CA THR A 35 -7.10 5.63 24.63
C THR A 35 -7.41 4.23 24.13
N ASP A 36 -7.23 3.92 22.84
CA ASP A 36 -7.38 2.57 22.26
C ASP A 36 -6.01 1.95 21.88
N THR A 37 -4.99 2.25 22.66
CA THR A 37 -3.60 1.91 22.35
C THR A 37 -3.16 0.61 23.04
N THR A 38 -3.16 -0.46 22.30
CA THR A 38 -2.30 -1.61 22.59
C THR A 38 -0.84 -1.22 22.32
N ARG A 39 0.13 -1.81 23.02
CA ARG A 39 1.60 -1.52 22.97
C ARG A 39 2.24 -1.55 21.57
N ASN A 40 1.53 -1.91 20.51
CA ASN A 40 1.98 -2.05 19.13
C ASN A 40 1.11 -1.27 18.14
N GLY A 41 0.47 -0.17 18.60
CA GLY A 41 -0.46 0.62 17.80
C GLY A 41 0.21 1.60 16.85
N TYR A 42 -0.61 2.18 15.95
CA TYR A 42 -0.24 3.25 15.05
C TYR A 42 -1.17 4.44 15.24
N VAL A 43 -0.63 5.66 15.11
CA VAL A 43 -1.40 6.92 15.14
C VAL A 43 -1.22 7.67 13.84
N PHE A 44 -2.28 8.35 13.39
CA PHE A 44 -2.20 9.24 12.24
C PHE A 44 -1.15 10.34 12.50
N ASN A 45 -0.30 10.56 11.50
CA ASN A 45 0.76 11.59 11.55
C ASN A 45 0.43 12.74 10.60
N THR A 46 0.36 12.46 9.30
CA THR A 46 0.11 13.46 8.25
C THR A 46 -0.53 12.84 7.01
N GLU A 47 -0.98 13.68 6.09
CA GLU A 47 -1.49 13.27 4.78
C GLU A 47 -1.21 14.36 3.74
N TRP A 48 -1.12 13.97 2.47
CA TRP A 48 -1.01 14.88 1.34
C TRP A 48 -1.65 14.28 0.10
N GLY A 49 -1.86 15.12 -0.90
CA GLY A 49 -2.53 14.78 -2.13
C GLY A 49 -3.97 15.25 -2.17
N SER A 50 -4.48 15.35 -3.35
CA SER A 50 -5.88 15.68 -3.65
C SER A 50 -6.21 15.21 -5.06
N LYS A 51 -7.48 15.13 -5.39
CA LYS A 51 -7.92 14.75 -6.74
C LYS A 51 -7.47 15.76 -7.79
N GLY A 52 -6.76 15.30 -8.81
CA GLY A 52 -6.34 16.15 -9.93
C GLY A 52 -5.18 15.59 -10.74
N THR A 53 -4.69 16.39 -11.69
CA THR A 53 -3.59 16.03 -12.60
C THR A 53 -2.33 16.88 -12.38
N GLY A 54 -2.37 17.84 -11.47
CA GLY A 54 -1.21 18.68 -11.12
C GLY A 54 -0.14 17.92 -10.34
N GLU A 55 0.93 18.61 -9.98
CA GLU A 55 1.99 18.13 -9.12
C GLU A 55 1.44 17.84 -7.72
N GLY A 56 1.72 16.65 -7.18
CA GLY A 56 1.19 16.20 -5.89
C GLY A 56 -0.31 15.90 -5.86
N GLN A 57 -1.01 16.02 -6.98
CA GLN A 57 -2.40 15.59 -7.13
C GLN A 57 -2.47 14.19 -7.76
N PHE A 58 -3.50 13.43 -7.43
CA PHE A 58 -3.66 12.05 -7.88
C PHE A 58 -5.01 11.80 -8.59
N LEU A 59 -4.97 10.85 -9.50
CA LEU A 59 -6.14 10.16 -10.01
C LEU A 59 -6.03 8.69 -9.61
N ARG A 60 -6.53 8.35 -8.42
CA ARG A 60 -6.46 7.02 -7.81
C ARG A 60 -5.03 6.54 -7.58
N PRO A 61 -4.29 7.09 -6.59
CA PRO A 61 -2.98 6.59 -6.21
C PRO A 61 -3.07 5.10 -5.88
N HIS A 62 -2.06 4.35 -6.28
CA HIS A 62 -2.08 2.91 -6.13
C HIS A 62 -0.87 2.44 -5.33
N ASP A 63 0.25 2.14 -5.96
CA ASP A 63 1.43 1.64 -5.28
C ASP A 63 2.34 2.75 -4.73
N LEU A 64 3.05 2.42 -3.67
CA LEU A 64 4.03 3.25 -2.99
C LEU A 64 5.28 2.43 -2.70
N GLU A 65 6.45 2.95 -3.02
CA GLU A 65 7.71 2.28 -2.67
C GLU A 65 8.81 3.31 -2.37
N PHE A 66 9.61 2.99 -1.35
CA PHE A 66 10.78 3.80 -1.01
C PHE A 66 12.01 3.38 -1.79
N GLY A 67 12.76 4.37 -2.25
CA GLY A 67 14.08 4.19 -2.87
C GLY A 67 15.14 5.03 -2.19
N ASN A 68 16.41 4.60 -2.37
CA ASN A 68 17.59 5.32 -1.89
C ASN A 68 17.54 5.62 -0.38
N LYS A 69 17.28 4.62 0.45
CA LYS A 69 17.23 4.73 1.92
C LYS A 69 16.23 5.81 2.37
N ASP A 70 15.00 5.71 1.94
CA ASP A 70 13.86 6.59 2.23
C ASP A 70 14.00 8.04 1.73
N LYS A 71 14.95 8.30 0.83
CA LYS A 71 15.08 9.63 0.26
C LYS A 71 13.98 9.96 -0.74
N TYR A 72 13.48 8.94 -1.45
CA TYR A 72 12.45 9.08 -2.48
C TYR A 72 11.31 8.13 -2.20
N LEU A 73 10.08 8.64 -2.20
CA LEU A 73 8.86 7.85 -2.23
C LEU A 73 8.29 7.92 -3.65
N TYR A 74 8.30 6.78 -4.34
CA TYR A 74 7.68 6.64 -5.65
C TYR A 74 6.22 6.25 -5.46
N ALA A 75 5.32 6.97 -6.11
CA ALA A 75 3.88 6.76 -6.03
C ALA A 75 3.28 6.54 -7.42
N VAL A 76 2.60 5.42 -7.62
CA VAL A 76 1.85 5.14 -8.84
C VAL A 76 0.58 5.99 -8.86
N ASP A 77 0.48 6.94 -9.77
CA ASP A 77 -0.75 7.65 -10.10
C ASP A 77 -1.48 6.88 -11.21
N ARG A 78 -2.25 5.87 -10.80
CA ARG A 78 -2.76 4.81 -11.66
C ARG A 78 -3.56 5.31 -12.86
N ASP A 79 -4.59 6.11 -12.63
CA ASP A 79 -5.46 6.64 -13.69
C ASP A 79 -4.84 7.91 -14.31
N GLY A 80 -3.86 8.54 -13.64
CA GLY A 80 -2.97 9.57 -14.20
C GLY A 80 -1.94 9.01 -15.17
N ASN A 81 -1.72 7.69 -15.18
CA ASN A 81 -0.76 6.97 -16.03
C ASN A 81 0.68 7.52 -15.90
N ARG A 82 1.09 7.82 -14.67
CA ARG A 82 2.41 8.35 -14.34
C ARG A 82 2.89 7.83 -12.99
N ILE A 83 4.18 7.99 -12.74
CA ILE A 83 4.78 7.83 -11.42
C ILE A 83 5.15 9.22 -10.91
N GLN A 84 4.71 9.57 -9.70
CA GLN A 84 5.11 10.79 -9.01
C GLN A 84 6.13 10.44 -7.93
N VAL A 85 7.10 11.32 -7.71
CA VAL A 85 8.17 11.12 -6.74
C VAL A 85 8.15 12.24 -5.72
N PHE A 86 8.20 11.86 -4.46
CA PHE A 86 8.15 12.76 -3.29
C PHE A 86 9.35 12.52 -2.38
N ASP A 87 9.64 13.49 -1.53
CA ASP A 87 10.42 13.21 -0.32
C ASP A 87 9.53 12.52 0.74
N LYS A 88 10.12 12.06 1.83
CA LYS A 88 9.38 11.38 2.92
C LYS A 88 8.35 12.28 3.64
N ASN A 89 8.42 13.59 3.47
CA ASN A 89 7.48 14.55 4.05
C ASN A 89 6.31 14.89 3.11
N GLY A 90 6.28 14.28 1.91
CA GLY A 90 5.24 14.51 0.91
C GLY A 90 5.49 15.71 -0.01
N THR A 91 6.71 16.29 -0.01
CA THR A 91 7.08 17.32 -0.97
C THR A 91 7.26 16.70 -2.35
N PHE A 92 6.51 17.18 -3.34
CA PHE A 92 6.68 16.74 -4.73
C PHE A 92 8.07 17.12 -5.26
N LEU A 93 8.72 16.16 -5.93
CA LEU A 93 10.05 16.35 -6.51
C LEU A 93 10.01 16.35 -8.04
N PHE A 94 9.43 15.35 -8.64
CA PHE A 94 9.25 15.20 -10.09
C PHE A 94 8.24 14.09 -10.41
N ALA A 95 7.89 13.96 -11.69
CA ALA A 95 7.08 12.86 -12.18
C ALA A 95 7.60 12.38 -13.54
N PHE A 96 7.30 11.13 -13.90
CA PHE A 96 7.61 10.57 -15.21
C PHE A 96 6.50 9.62 -15.67
N GLY A 97 6.45 9.41 -16.99
CA GLY A 97 5.42 8.62 -17.64
C GLY A 97 4.23 9.46 -18.07
N GLU A 98 3.54 8.92 -19.05
CA GLU A 98 2.31 9.46 -19.63
C GLU A 98 1.48 8.30 -20.21
N LYS A 99 0.24 8.56 -20.55
CA LYS A 99 -0.64 7.54 -21.12
C LYS A 99 -0.17 7.08 -22.50
N GLY A 100 0.01 5.77 -22.69
CA GLY A 100 0.34 5.18 -23.99
C GLY A 100 0.94 3.79 -23.93
N GLN A 101 1.51 3.33 -25.06
CA GLN A 101 2.11 2.02 -25.26
C GLN A 101 3.61 2.08 -25.61
N GLY A 102 4.15 3.28 -25.83
CA GLY A 102 5.56 3.53 -26.12
C GLY A 102 6.46 3.20 -24.92
N ASN A 103 7.78 3.33 -25.12
CA ASN A 103 8.75 3.26 -24.04
C ASN A 103 8.57 4.46 -23.10
N GLY A 104 8.47 4.20 -21.80
CA GLY A 104 8.20 5.24 -20.81
C GLY A 104 6.74 5.68 -20.71
N GLN A 105 5.85 5.17 -21.57
CA GLN A 105 4.41 5.40 -21.48
C GLN A 105 3.74 4.24 -20.72
N PHE A 106 2.63 4.53 -20.04
CA PHE A 106 1.88 3.57 -19.24
C PHE A 106 0.41 3.48 -19.66
N LEU A 107 -0.17 2.32 -19.39
CA LEU A 107 -1.62 2.13 -19.42
C LEU A 107 -2.04 1.45 -18.12
N VAL A 108 -2.64 2.22 -17.21
CA VAL A 108 -3.05 1.73 -15.89
C VAL A 108 -1.88 1.04 -15.16
N PRO A 109 -0.75 1.73 -14.89
CA PRO A 109 0.34 1.18 -14.08
C PRO A 109 -0.19 0.77 -12.72
N TYR A 110 0.41 -0.27 -12.11
CA TYR A 110 -0.19 -0.87 -10.91
C TYR A 110 0.81 -1.00 -9.76
N GLY A 111 1.72 -1.96 -9.80
CA GLY A 111 2.75 -2.19 -8.81
C GLY A 111 4.12 -1.70 -9.27
N LEU A 112 4.97 -1.32 -8.34
CA LEU A 112 6.36 -0.96 -8.61
C LEU A 112 7.30 -1.49 -7.52
N ASP A 113 8.59 -1.54 -7.82
CA ASP A 113 9.65 -1.80 -6.85
C ASP A 113 10.93 -1.06 -7.24
N VAL A 114 11.82 -0.83 -6.29
CA VAL A 114 13.08 -0.11 -6.47
C VAL A 114 14.28 -0.99 -6.12
N ASP A 115 15.10 -1.32 -7.12
CA ASP A 115 16.29 -2.14 -6.92
C ASP A 115 17.41 -1.42 -6.13
N SER A 116 18.40 -2.17 -5.65
CA SER A 116 19.51 -1.64 -4.83
C SER A 116 20.35 -0.57 -5.55
N ALA A 117 20.31 -0.51 -6.89
CA ALA A 117 20.94 0.53 -7.69
C ALA A 117 20.06 1.80 -7.82
N GLY A 118 18.83 1.73 -7.32
CA GLY A 118 17.83 2.80 -7.39
C GLY A 118 17.06 2.83 -8.71
N ASN A 119 17.08 1.75 -9.51
CA ASN A 119 16.21 1.66 -10.69
C ASN A 119 14.80 1.29 -10.27
N VAL A 120 13.83 1.88 -10.94
CA VAL A 120 12.40 1.71 -10.69
C VAL A 120 11.82 0.71 -11.68
N TRP A 121 11.22 -0.34 -11.18
CA TRP A 121 10.54 -1.36 -11.98
C TRP A 121 9.03 -1.17 -11.84
N VAL A 122 8.29 -1.14 -12.94
CA VAL A 122 6.85 -0.83 -12.93
C VAL A 122 6.07 -1.90 -13.69
N ALA A 123 5.05 -2.45 -13.04
CA ALA A 123 4.05 -3.28 -13.68
C ALA A 123 3.07 -2.40 -14.47
N ASP A 124 3.30 -2.29 -15.76
CA ASP A 124 2.46 -1.58 -16.73
C ASP A 124 1.29 -2.49 -17.13
N ARG A 125 0.35 -2.60 -16.21
CA ARG A 125 -0.71 -3.62 -16.16
C ARG A 125 -1.57 -3.66 -17.43
N GLY A 126 -2.00 -2.49 -17.92
CA GLY A 126 -2.87 -2.40 -19.10
C GLY A 126 -2.12 -2.68 -20.41
N ASN A 127 -0.79 -2.60 -20.41
CA ASN A 127 0.07 -3.00 -21.52
C ASN A 127 0.65 -4.40 -21.34
N HIS A 128 0.29 -5.12 -20.28
CA HIS A 128 0.74 -6.49 -19.99
C HIS A 128 2.27 -6.64 -20.06
N ARG A 129 3.01 -5.71 -19.46
CA ARG A 129 4.47 -5.67 -19.49
C ARG A 129 5.07 -5.13 -18.19
N ILE A 130 6.36 -5.33 -18.02
CA ILE A 130 7.17 -4.64 -17.00
C ILE A 130 8.08 -3.64 -17.72
N GLN A 131 8.25 -2.46 -17.13
CA GLN A 131 9.21 -1.46 -17.58
C GLN A 131 10.19 -1.13 -16.45
N LYS A 132 11.47 -0.92 -16.81
CA LYS A 132 12.55 -0.47 -15.92
C LYS A 132 12.97 0.93 -16.28
N PHE A 133 13.18 1.76 -15.27
CA PHE A 133 13.64 3.14 -15.37
C PHE A 133 14.85 3.36 -14.46
N ASP A 134 15.68 4.35 -14.75
CA ASP A 134 16.63 4.84 -13.76
C ASP A 134 15.92 5.64 -12.66
N ARG A 135 16.65 6.01 -11.61
CA ARG A 135 16.12 6.80 -10.47
C ARG A 135 15.50 8.15 -10.83
N ASN A 136 15.79 8.66 -12.03
CA ASN A 136 15.27 9.94 -12.53
C ASN A 136 14.10 9.76 -13.51
N GLY A 137 13.61 8.52 -13.68
CA GLY A 137 12.49 8.19 -14.55
C GLY A 137 12.87 8.02 -16.03
N LYS A 138 14.17 7.92 -16.37
CA LYS A 138 14.59 7.62 -17.75
C LYS A 138 14.41 6.14 -18.04
N PHE A 139 13.68 5.83 -19.11
CA PHE A 139 13.46 4.46 -19.57
C PHE A 139 14.77 3.71 -19.85
N ILE A 140 14.86 2.46 -19.36
CA ILE A 140 16.01 1.56 -19.57
C ILE A 140 15.62 0.37 -20.47
N LEU A 141 14.63 -0.44 -20.04
CA LEU A 141 14.18 -1.62 -20.76
C LEU A 141 12.73 -1.96 -20.46
N LYS A 142 12.18 -2.86 -21.26
CA LYS A 142 10.86 -3.48 -21.01
C LYS A 142 10.86 -4.95 -21.43
N PHE A 143 10.00 -5.75 -20.83
CA PHE A 143 9.74 -7.13 -21.22
C PHE A 143 8.29 -7.53 -20.92
N GLY A 144 7.85 -8.64 -21.46
CA GLY A 144 6.45 -9.07 -21.42
C GLY A 144 5.81 -9.05 -22.80
N ASN A 145 4.57 -8.57 -22.88
CA ASN A 145 3.84 -8.55 -24.16
C ASN A 145 4.25 -7.35 -25.05
N ASN A 146 4.08 -7.53 -26.35
CA ASN A 146 4.24 -6.45 -27.32
C ASN A 146 2.86 -5.87 -27.69
N GLY A 147 2.25 -5.13 -26.75
CA GLY A 147 0.92 -4.55 -26.92
C GLY A 147 -0.02 -4.89 -25.76
N THR A 148 -1.30 -4.61 -25.92
CA THR A 148 -2.32 -4.71 -24.86
C THR A 148 -3.04 -6.06 -24.81
N SER A 149 -2.66 -7.03 -25.65
CA SER A 149 -3.27 -8.36 -25.63
C SER A 149 -2.65 -9.22 -24.53
N PRO A 150 -3.46 -9.83 -23.64
CA PRO A 150 -2.96 -10.74 -22.62
C PRO A 150 -2.41 -12.02 -23.21
N SER A 151 -1.51 -12.68 -22.48
CA SER A 151 -0.96 -13.99 -22.88
C SER A 151 -0.58 -14.84 -21.66
N SER A 152 -0.77 -16.16 -21.78
CA SER A 152 -0.34 -17.14 -20.78
C SER A 152 1.01 -17.82 -21.11
N GLU A 153 1.63 -17.47 -22.23
CA GLU A 153 2.94 -18.02 -22.58
C GLU A 153 4.02 -17.64 -21.55
N PRO A 154 5.07 -18.47 -21.37
CA PRO A 154 6.21 -18.11 -20.55
C PRO A 154 6.85 -16.79 -20.99
N GLY A 155 7.15 -15.91 -20.04
CA GLY A 155 7.68 -14.59 -20.31
C GLY A 155 6.67 -13.55 -20.79
N LYS A 156 5.38 -13.94 -20.91
CA LYS A 156 4.25 -13.05 -21.23
C LYS A 156 3.32 -12.95 -20.03
N PHE A 157 2.45 -11.95 -20.02
CA PHE A 157 1.58 -11.66 -18.89
C PHE A 157 0.11 -11.51 -19.27
N ASP A 158 -0.75 -11.83 -18.31
CA ASP A 158 -2.13 -11.33 -18.25
C ASP A 158 -2.35 -10.59 -16.93
N ASN A 159 -2.39 -9.27 -17.02
CA ASN A 159 -2.67 -8.42 -15.87
C ASN A 159 -1.59 -8.52 -14.76
N PRO A 160 -0.30 -8.21 -15.06
CA PRO A 160 0.73 -8.19 -14.04
C PRO A 160 0.38 -7.12 -13.00
N ARG A 161 0.33 -7.52 -11.72
CA ARG A 161 -0.09 -6.61 -10.64
C ARG A 161 1.08 -6.05 -9.85
N HIS A 162 2.09 -6.86 -9.60
CA HIS A 162 3.25 -6.44 -8.82
C HIS A 162 4.54 -6.96 -9.45
N VAL A 163 5.60 -6.24 -9.23
CA VAL A 163 6.97 -6.62 -9.57
C VAL A 163 7.82 -6.48 -8.33
N GLN A 164 8.61 -7.49 -7.99
CA GLN A 164 9.54 -7.52 -6.88
C GLN A 164 10.93 -7.83 -7.39
N VAL A 165 11.90 -7.00 -7.07
CA VAL A 165 13.33 -7.32 -7.23
C VAL A 165 13.85 -7.94 -5.94
N ASP A 166 14.50 -9.09 -6.01
CA ASP A 166 15.04 -9.69 -4.80
C ASP A 166 16.09 -8.78 -4.13
N ARG A 167 16.25 -8.92 -2.81
CA ARG A 167 17.15 -8.07 -2.01
C ARG A 167 18.60 -8.08 -2.50
N ASP A 168 19.02 -9.20 -3.10
CA ASP A 168 20.35 -9.33 -3.70
C ASP A 168 20.44 -8.68 -5.09
N SER A 169 19.33 -8.18 -5.63
CA SER A 169 19.18 -7.62 -6.98
C SER A 169 19.74 -8.54 -8.07
N LYS A 170 19.37 -9.83 -7.99
CA LYS A 170 19.74 -10.86 -8.97
C LYS A 170 18.59 -11.24 -9.87
N PHE A 171 17.36 -11.22 -9.33
CA PHE A 171 16.16 -11.69 -10.01
C PHE A 171 15.00 -10.69 -9.84
N VAL A 172 14.08 -10.77 -10.79
CA VAL A 172 12.82 -10.04 -10.79
C VAL A 172 11.68 -11.05 -10.76
N TYR A 173 10.74 -10.88 -9.87
CA TYR A 173 9.54 -11.69 -9.74
C TYR A 173 8.31 -10.86 -10.10
N VAL A 174 7.40 -11.44 -10.88
CA VAL A 174 6.20 -10.75 -11.34
C VAL A 174 4.97 -11.54 -10.95
N ALA A 175 4.04 -10.91 -10.24
CA ALA A 175 2.72 -11.47 -9.97
C ALA A 175 1.85 -11.36 -11.24
N ASP A 176 1.83 -12.43 -12.01
CA ASP A 176 1.06 -12.58 -13.26
C ASP A 176 -0.37 -13.03 -12.92
N SER A 177 -1.13 -12.08 -12.37
CA SER A 177 -2.30 -12.31 -11.54
C SER A 177 -3.39 -13.13 -12.23
N LYS A 178 -3.82 -12.78 -13.44
CA LYS A 178 -4.87 -13.52 -14.14
C LYS A 178 -4.40 -14.86 -14.71
N ASN A 179 -3.10 -15.06 -14.83
CA ASN A 179 -2.52 -16.37 -15.14
C ASN A 179 -2.27 -17.21 -13.89
N ASN A 180 -2.61 -16.69 -12.69
CA ASN A 180 -2.53 -17.40 -11.40
C ASN A 180 -1.15 -18.00 -11.13
N ARG A 181 -0.10 -17.22 -11.39
CA ARG A 181 1.30 -17.65 -11.25
C ARG A 181 2.20 -16.48 -10.90
N ILE A 182 3.41 -16.80 -10.45
CA ILE A 182 4.54 -15.88 -10.38
C ILE A 182 5.54 -16.28 -11.44
N GLN A 183 6.16 -15.32 -12.10
CA GLN A 183 7.23 -15.58 -13.06
C GLN A 183 8.54 -14.94 -12.59
N GLN A 184 9.65 -15.66 -12.73
CA GLN A 184 10.99 -15.22 -12.39
C GLN A 184 11.77 -14.84 -13.66
N PHE A 185 12.48 -13.71 -13.59
CA PHE A 185 13.31 -13.17 -14.66
C PHE A 185 14.68 -12.77 -14.12
N ASP A 186 15.68 -12.65 -15.01
CA ASP A 186 16.90 -11.93 -14.71
C ASP A 186 16.69 -10.40 -14.81
N LEU A 187 17.69 -9.61 -14.41
CA LEU A 187 17.62 -8.14 -14.43
C LEU A 187 17.58 -7.53 -15.85
N ASN A 188 17.74 -8.33 -16.89
CA ASN A 188 17.59 -7.93 -18.29
C ASN A 188 16.22 -8.30 -18.86
N GLY A 189 15.33 -8.87 -18.03
CA GLY A 189 14.00 -9.30 -18.45
C GLY A 189 13.93 -10.64 -19.18
N LYS A 190 14.99 -11.47 -19.10
CA LYS A 190 15.00 -12.82 -19.66
C LYS A 190 14.24 -13.74 -18.72
N PHE A 191 13.22 -14.42 -19.23
CA PHE A 191 12.45 -15.41 -18.50
C PHE A 191 13.32 -16.58 -18.00
N ILE A 192 13.12 -16.99 -16.74
CA ILE A 192 13.82 -18.10 -16.10
C ILE A 192 12.85 -19.27 -15.82
N ARG A 193 11.79 -19.03 -15.05
CA ARG A 193 10.82 -20.06 -14.69
C ARG A 193 9.46 -19.49 -14.27
N THR A 194 8.47 -20.37 -14.26
CA THR A 194 7.16 -20.14 -13.64
C THR A 194 7.11 -20.80 -12.27
N ILE A 195 6.43 -20.16 -11.32
CA ILE A 195 6.20 -20.60 -9.94
C ILE A 195 4.69 -20.63 -9.71
N GLY A 196 4.18 -21.78 -9.23
CA GLY A 196 2.77 -21.96 -8.95
C GLY A 196 1.88 -22.13 -10.18
N LYS A 197 0.61 -22.35 -9.93
CA LYS A 197 -0.49 -22.53 -10.90
C LYS A 197 -1.81 -22.24 -10.19
N LEU A 198 -2.92 -22.16 -10.92
CA LEU A 198 -4.25 -21.98 -10.33
C LEU A 198 -4.57 -23.11 -9.34
N GLY A 199 -5.02 -22.70 -8.14
CA GLY A 199 -5.52 -23.62 -7.11
C GLY A 199 -5.57 -22.98 -5.72
N ASP A 200 -5.92 -23.79 -4.73
CA ASP A 200 -6.07 -23.42 -3.32
C ASP A 200 -5.14 -24.23 -2.38
N ASN A 201 -4.41 -25.23 -2.89
CA ASN A 201 -3.39 -25.92 -2.11
C ASN A 201 -2.19 -25.01 -1.82
N LEU A 202 -1.40 -25.39 -0.85
CA LEU A 202 -0.16 -24.67 -0.51
C LEU A 202 0.81 -24.71 -1.70
N GLY A 203 1.30 -23.55 -2.15
CA GLY A 203 2.11 -23.38 -3.36
C GLY A 203 1.33 -23.19 -4.66
N GLU A 204 0.00 -23.30 -4.64
CA GLU A 204 -0.88 -22.90 -5.74
C GLU A 204 -1.43 -21.49 -5.50
N PHE A 205 -1.84 -20.78 -6.55
CA PHE A 205 -2.31 -19.40 -6.47
C PHE A 205 -3.69 -19.21 -7.10
N ASN A 206 -4.43 -18.25 -6.54
CA ASN A 206 -5.64 -17.72 -7.16
C ASN A 206 -5.59 -16.19 -7.09
N LEU A 207 -5.35 -15.55 -8.24
CA LEU A 207 -5.16 -14.10 -8.37
C LEU A 207 -4.08 -13.54 -7.41
N PRO A 208 -2.80 -13.96 -7.51
CA PRO A 208 -1.73 -13.37 -6.71
C PRO A 208 -1.60 -11.88 -7.01
N THR A 209 -1.45 -11.04 -5.96
CA THR A 209 -1.43 -9.57 -6.10
C THR A 209 -0.09 -8.97 -5.75
N THR A 210 0.49 -9.28 -4.61
CA THR A 210 1.75 -8.74 -4.12
C THR A 210 2.77 -9.85 -3.88
N ILE A 211 4.03 -9.51 -4.05
CA ILE A 211 5.19 -10.33 -3.68
C ILE A 211 6.09 -9.45 -2.84
N GLU A 212 6.47 -9.90 -1.64
CA GLU A 212 7.43 -9.22 -0.77
C GLU A 212 8.49 -10.19 -0.27
N GLN A 213 9.69 -9.70 0.08
CA GLN A 213 10.78 -10.51 0.56
C GLN A 213 11.26 -10.05 1.94
N ASP A 214 11.28 -10.97 2.94
CA ASP A 214 11.79 -10.66 4.29
C ASP A 214 13.33 -10.55 4.34
N SER A 215 13.86 -10.16 5.50
CA SER A 215 15.31 -9.99 5.72
C SER A 215 16.11 -11.30 5.59
N LYS A 216 15.43 -12.46 5.65
CA LYS A 216 16.02 -13.80 5.53
C LYS A 216 15.90 -14.39 4.11
N GLY A 217 15.28 -13.63 3.19
CA GLY A 217 15.06 -14.04 1.81
C GLY A 217 13.80 -14.88 1.59
N ASN A 218 12.91 -15.02 2.58
CA ASN A 218 11.63 -15.69 2.38
C ASN A 218 10.67 -14.75 1.64
N PHE A 219 9.82 -15.32 0.78
CA PHE A 219 8.81 -14.59 0.04
C PHE A 219 7.44 -14.69 0.69
N PHE A 220 6.70 -13.60 0.63
CA PHE A 220 5.31 -13.50 1.02
C PHE A 220 4.47 -13.13 -0.20
N VAL A 221 3.36 -13.82 -0.39
CA VAL A 221 2.45 -13.59 -1.52
C VAL A 221 1.03 -13.42 -1.02
N THR A 222 0.41 -12.30 -1.38
CA THR A 222 -1.03 -12.12 -1.18
C THR A 222 -1.81 -12.72 -2.34
N GLU A 223 -2.92 -13.36 -2.01
CA GLU A 223 -3.84 -13.97 -2.98
C GLU A 223 -5.26 -13.44 -2.78
N ARG A 224 -5.70 -12.64 -3.71
CA ARG A 224 -7.04 -12.06 -3.66
C ARG A 224 -8.16 -13.09 -3.89
N GLY A 225 -7.90 -14.11 -4.70
CA GLY A 225 -8.90 -15.12 -5.01
C GLY A 225 -9.11 -16.13 -3.87
N ASN A 226 -8.09 -16.38 -3.06
CA ASN A 226 -8.15 -17.28 -1.90
C ASN A 226 -8.25 -16.52 -0.57
N GLU A 227 -8.16 -15.19 -0.58
CA GLU A 227 -8.16 -14.31 0.61
C GLU A 227 -7.17 -14.79 1.68
N ARG A 228 -5.94 -15.10 1.25
CA ARG A 228 -4.86 -15.59 2.12
C ARG A 228 -3.50 -15.00 1.75
N ILE A 229 -2.57 -15.11 2.69
CA ILE A 229 -1.14 -14.86 2.48
C ILE A 229 -0.42 -16.21 2.52
N GLN A 230 0.50 -16.44 1.60
CA GLN A 230 1.40 -17.58 1.65
C GLN A 230 2.83 -17.10 1.87
N LYS A 231 3.60 -17.85 2.68
CA LYS A 231 5.03 -17.68 2.89
C LYS A 231 5.79 -18.83 2.25
N PHE A 232 6.88 -18.49 1.57
CA PHE A 232 7.79 -19.41 0.89
C PHE A 232 9.23 -19.18 1.36
N ASP A 233 10.07 -20.20 1.30
CA ASP A 233 11.50 -20.02 1.44
C ASP A 233 12.13 -19.36 0.19
N SER A 234 13.42 -19.05 0.23
CA SER A 234 14.15 -18.43 -0.88
C SER A 234 14.18 -19.27 -2.17
N ASN A 235 13.86 -20.56 -2.10
CA ASN A 235 13.75 -21.46 -3.25
C ASN A 235 12.32 -21.60 -3.75
N TRP A 236 11.36 -20.89 -3.12
CA TRP A 236 9.92 -20.98 -3.39
C TRP A 236 9.27 -22.30 -2.92
N ASN A 237 9.87 -23.00 -1.94
CA ASN A 237 9.16 -24.04 -1.23
C ASN A 237 8.16 -23.41 -0.26
N PRO A 238 6.88 -23.79 -0.28
CA PRO A 238 5.89 -23.20 0.60
C PRO A 238 6.13 -23.61 2.07
N ILE A 239 6.04 -22.64 3.00
CA ILE A 239 6.28 -22.83 4.43
C ILE A 239 4.95 -22.88 5.18
N LEU A 240 4.12 -21.83 5.02
CA LEU A 240 2.83 -21.70 5.69
C LEU A 240 1.90 -20.78 4.92
N SER A 241 0.62 -20.79 5.29
CA SER A 241 -0.36 -19.79 4.85
C SER A 241 -1.32 -19.45 5.98
N TRP A 242 -1.85 -18.23 5.92
CA TRP A 242 -2.92 -17.79 6.84
C TRP A 242 -3.86 -16.85 6.11
N GLY A 243 -5.04 -16.68 6.71
CA GLY A 243 -6.12 -15.90 6.14
C GLY A 243 -7.22 -16.76 5.55
N SER A 244 -8.37 -16.17 5.44
CA SER A 244 -9.56 -16.71 4.75
C SER A 244 -10.56 -15.57 4.57
N LYS A 245 -11.58 -15.77 3.75
CA LYS A 245 -12.62 -14.76 3.57
C LYS A 245 -13.38 -14.48 4.88
N GLY A 246 -13.51 -13.21 5.26
CA GLY A 246 -14.28 -12.79 6.43
C GLY A 246 -13.79 -11.49 7.08
N SER A 247 -14.32 -11.17 8.28
CA SER A 247 -14.12 -9.90 8.97
C SER A 247 -13.34 -9.98 10.28
N SER A 248 -12.98 -11.18 10.73
CA SER A 248 -12.16 -11.38 11.94
C SER A 248 -10.72 -10.90 11.75
N ASN A 249 -9.92 -10.89 12.81
CA ASN A 249 -8.54 -10.38 12.73
C ASN A 249 -7.62 -11.22 11.82
N ASN A 250 -7.92 -12.49 11.59
CA ASN A 250 -7.16 -13.38 10.69
C ASN A 250 -7.93 -13.69 9.40
N GLN A 251 -8.89 -12.84 9.04
CA GLN A 251 -9.69 -12.97 7.82
C GLN A 251 -9.59 -11.69 7.00
N PHE A 252 -9.84 -11.79 5.70
CA PHE A 252 -9.78 -10.67 4.77
C PHE A 252 -11.05 -10.61 3.91
N CYS A 253 -11.47 -9.39 3.60
CA CYS A 253 -12.62 -9.17 2.72
C CYS A 253 -12.21 -8.88 1.29
N HIS A 254 -11.05 -8.28 1.10
CA HIS A 254 -10.52 -7.91 -0.20
C HIS A 254 -9.06 -7.49 -0.07
N MET A 255 -8.22 -8.40 0.35
CA MET A 255 -6.81 -8.11 0.52
C MET A 255 -6.15 -7.66 -0.80
N GLU A 256 -5.48 -6.51 -0.77
CA GLU A 256 -4.78 -5.99 -1.96
C GLU A 256 -3.26 -6.06 -1.83
N HIS A 257 -2.70 -5.53 -0.78
CA HIS A 257 -1.25 -5.38 -0.64
C HIS A 257 -0.74 -5.81 0.73
N LEU A 258 0.49 -6.28 0.78
CA LEU A 258 1.28 -6.42 2.01
C LEU A 258 2.63 -5.73 1.86
N VAL A 259 3.17 -5.27 2.98
CA VAL A 259 4.55 -4.78 3.10
C VAL A 259 5.17 -5.36 4.37
N LEU A 260 6.49 -5.46 4.43
CA LEU A 260 7.22 -5.91 5.61
C LEU A 260 7.85 -4.70 6.31
N ASP A 261 7.73 -4.65 7.66
CA ASP A 261 8.45 -3.65 8.44
C ASP A 261 9.90 -4.10 8.74
N MET A 262 10.67 -3.24 9.38
CA MET A 262 12.08 -3.50 9.73
C MET A 262 12.30 -4.70 10.67
N HIS A 263 11.25 -5.26 11.24
CA HIS A 263 11.24 -6.47 12.10
C HIS A 263 10.65 -7.69 11.38
N ASP A 264 10.46 -7.60 10.06
CA ASP A 264 9.81 -8.61 9.22
C ASP A 264 8.35 -8.89 9.63
N ASN A 265 7.66 -7.97 10.32
CA ASN A 265 6.23 -8.09 10.52
C ASN A 265 5.48 -7.72 9.23
N VAL A 266 4.39 -8.42 8.99
CA VAL A 266 3.55 -8.30 7.80
C VAL A 266 2.44 -7.28 8.05
N ILE A 267 2.39 -6.20 7.27
CA ILE A 267 1.33 -5.18 7.33
C ILE A 267 0.50 -5.30 6.05
N VAL A 268 -0.82 -5.39 6.18
CA VAL A 268 -1.73 -5.74 5.07
C VAL A 268 -2.85 -4.72 4.94
N THR A 269 -3.15 -4.29 3.73
CA THR A 269 -4.39 -3.55 3.43
C THR A 269 -5.55 -4.51 3.20
N ASP A 270 -6.70 -4.19 3.80
CA ASP A 270 -7.96 -4.88 3.59
C ASP A 270 -9.07 -3.85 3.30
N PRO A 271 -9.09 -3.30 2.06
CA PRO A 271 -10.12 -2.36 1.63
C PRO A 271 -11.48 -3.04 1.54
N GLN A 272 -12.53 -2.31 1.90
CA GLN A 272 -13.90 -2.76 1.73
C GLN A 272 -14.34 -2.63 0.27
N SER A 273 -14.09 -3.62 -0.57
CA SER A 273 -14.55 -3.58 -1.96
C SER A 273 -15.44 -4.75 -2.39
N ASP A 274 -15.63 -5.75 -1.53
CA ASP A 274 -16.53 -6.87 -1.78
C ASP A 274 -17.92 -6.59 -1.21
N PRO A 275 -19.00 -6.57 -2.04
CA PRO A 275 -20.38 -6.39 -1.57
C PRO A 275 -20.85 -7.45 -0.57
N GLY A 276 -20.19 -8.60 -0.52
CA GLY A 276 -20.47 -9.70 0.42
C GLY A 276 -19.83 -9.54 1.80
N CYS A 277 -19.05 -8.48 2.02
CA CYS A 277 -18.34 -8.25 3.27
C CYS A 277 -18.74 -6.89 3.86
N SER A 278 -19.51 -6.90 4.93
CA SER A 278 -20.03 -5.69 5.60
C SER A 278 -19.02 -4.98 6.52
N MET A 279 -17.74 -5.04 6.18
CA MET A 279 -16.65 -4.54 7.01
C MET A 279 -16.18 -3.15 6.58
N GLN A 280 -15.63 -2.39 7.53
CA GLN A 280 -14.94 -1.13 7.24
C GLN A 280 -13.50 -1.38 6.75
N PRO A 281 -12.95 -0.54 5.88
CA PRO A 281 -11.55 -0.64 5.44
C PRO A 281 -10.62 -0.58 6.65
N ARG A 282 -9.57 -1.39 6.64
CA ARG A 282 -8.62 -1.52 7.75
C ARG A 282 -7.22 -1.87 7.25
N ILE A 283 -6.24 -1.63 8.11
CA ILE A 283 -4.86 -2.10 7.96
C ILE A 283 -4.58 -3.05 9.11
N LEU A 284 -4.08 -4.23 8.81
CA LEU A 284 -3.81 -5.30 9.76
C LEU A 284 -2.30 -5.54 9.86
N LYS A 285 -1.80 -5.85 11.05
CA LYS A 285 -0.41 -6.21 11.27
C LYS A 285 -0.32 -7.59 11.90
N PHE A 286 0.58 -8.41 11.36
CA PHE A 286 0.89 -9.77 11.82
C PHE A 286 2.38 -9.90 12.10
N ASP A 287 2.76 -10.86 12.91
CA ASP A 287 4.16 -11.28 12.95
C ASP A 287 4.53 -12.09 11.69
N ASN A 288 5.80 -12.44 11.56
CA ASN A 288 6.33 -13.20 10.42
C ASN A 288 5.79 -14.64 10.30
N ASN A 289 5.03 -15.10 11.29
CA ASN A 289 4.36 -16.41 11.32
C ASN A 289 2.84 -16.32 11.14
N GLY A 290 2.32 -15.13 10.86
CA GLY A 290 0.89 -14.89 10.63
C GLY A 290 0.06 -14.74 11.92
N ASN A 291 0.67 -14.56 13.09
CA ASN A 291 -0.06 -14.25 14.31
C ASN A 291 -0.44 -12.76 14.32
N PHE A 292 -1.72 -12.48 14.56
CA PHE A 292 -2.23 -11.11 14.60
C PHE A 292 -1.59 -10.30 15.73
N ILE A 293 -1.11 -9.09 15.41
CA ILE A 293 -0.53 -8.15 16.35
C ILE A 293 -1.50 -7.01 16.64
N THR A 294 -1.92 -6.27 15.61
CA THR A 294 -2.79 -5.11 15.77
C THR A 294 -3.51 -4.76 14.45
N LYS A 295 -4.46 -3.84 14.54
CA LYS A 295 -5.10 -3.21 13.38
C LYS A 295 -5.25 -1.72 13.63
N PHE A 296 -5.26 -0.93 12.58
CA PHE A 296 -5.41 0.52 12.63
C PHE A 296 -6.07 1.08 11.37
N GLY A 297 -6.35 2.37 11.40
CA GLY A 297 -7.12 3.05 10.37
C GLY A 297 -8.62 3.06 10.71
N THR A 298 -9.24 4.22 10.57
CA THR A 298 -10.69 4.43 10.76
C THR A 298 -11.31 4.79 9.41
N ALA A 299 -12.48 4.24 9.13
CA ALA A 299 -13.15 4.45 7.84
C ALA A 299 -13.64 5.88 7.67
N GLY A 300 -13.49 6.43 6.48
CA GLY A 300 -14.04 7.72 6.10
C GLY A 300 -13.17 8.54 5.15
N SER A 301 -13.57 9.82 4.98
CA SER A 301 -12.87 10.78 4.12
C SER A 301 -12.36 12.00 4.90
N GLY A 302 -12.52 12.02 6.23
CA GLY A 302 -11.93 13.04 7.09
C GLY A 302 -10.42 12.88 7.23
N VAL A 303 -9.78 13.82 7.94
CA VAL A 303 -8.35 13.79 8.25
C VAL A 303 -8.00 12.50 9.00
N GLY A 304 -6.99 11.77 8.52
CA GLY A 304 -6.53 10.51 9.10
C GLY A 304 -7.48 9.32 8.93
N GLN A 305 -8.61 9.49 8.25
CA GLN A 305 -9.51 8.39 7.92
C GLN A 305 -9.14 7.77 6.58
N ILE A 306 -9.41 6.47 6.40
CA ILE A 306 -9.13 5.73 5.16
C ILE A 306 -10.43 5.28 4.51
N ARG A 307 -10.48 5.33 3.18
CA ARG A 307 -11.68 4.92 2.44
C ARG A 307 -11.44 3.70 1.56
N ASP A 308 -10.26 3.60 0.98
CA ASP A 308 -9.90 2.52 0.07
C ASP A 308 -8.37 2.36 0.07
N PRO A 309 -7.79 1.83 1.18
CA PRO A 309 -6.34 1.64 1.30
C PRO A 309 -5.89 0.55 0.31
N GLU A 310 -5.10 0.91 -0.68
CA GLU A 310 -4.64 -0.01 -1.71
C GLU A 310 -3.25 -0.57 -1.37
N HIS A 311 -2.24 0.28 -1.35
CA HIS A 311 -0.86 -0.12 -1.12
C HIS A 311 -0.23 0.59 0.07
N LEU A 312 0.88 0.03 0.53
CA LEU A 312 1.63 0.46 1.69
C LEU A 312 3.11 0.59 1.35
N ALA A 313 3.78 1.54 1.98
CA ALA A 313 5.24 1.56 2.10
C ALA A 313 5.61 1.79 3.57
N VAL A 314 6.78 1.33 4.00
CA VAL A 314 7.27 1.53 5.38
C VAL A 314 8.66 2.15 5.31
N ASP A 315 8.85 3.27 6.03
CA ASP A 315 10.18 3.88 6.15
C ASP A 315 11.02 3.25 7.28
N ASN A 316 12.29 3.62 7.35
CA ASN A 316 13.22 3.12 8.38
C ASN A 316 12.88 3.57 9.81
N ASP A 317 11.99 4.54 9.98
CA ASP A 317 11.45 4.98 11.27
C ASP A 317 10.22 4.16 11.68
N GLY A 318 9.75 3.25 10.80
CA GLY A 318 8.57 2.40 11.00
C GLY A 318 7.25 3.11 10.68
N ASN A 319 7.28 4.30 10.06
CA ASN A 319 6.06 4.95 9.60
C ASN A 319 5.48 4.20 8.40
N VAL A 320 4.17 4.01 8.41
CA VAL A 320 3.40 3.35 7.35
C VAL A 320 2.72 4.39 6.48
N TYR A 321 3.09 4.40 5.22
CA TYR A 321 2.50 5.25 4.18
C TYR A 321 1.41 4.45 3.46
N VAL A 322 0.26 5.05 3.26
CA VAL A 322 -0.94 4.38 2.73
C VAL A 322 -1.48 5.15 1.54
N SER A 323 -1.59 4.52 0.39
CA SER A 323 -2.34 5.10 -0.73
C SER A 323 -3.85 4.90 -0.49
N ASP A 324 -4.57 5.98 -0.29
CA ASP A 324 -6.02 5.99 -0.10
C ASP A 324 -6.71 6.34 -1.43
N ARG A 325 -6.90 5.32 -2.26
CA ARG A 325 -7.30 5.43 -3.66
C ARG A 325 -8.56 6.26 -3.89
N LYS A 326 -9.59 6.06 -3.08
CA LYS A 326 -10.89 6.77 -3.25
C LYS A 326 -10.92 8.16 -2.65
N ASN A 327 -9.91 8.53 -1.88
CA ASN A 327 -9.72 9.90 -1.38
C ASN A 327 -8.61 10.65 -2.14
N ASP A 328 -7.97 10.01 -3.14
CA ASP A 328 -6.92 10.60 -3.98
C ASP A 328 -5.78 11.23 -3.17
N ARG A 329 -5.31 10.54 -2.11
CA ARG A 329 -4.27 11.03 -1.19
C ARG A 329 -3.39 9.91 -0.66
N ILE A 330 -2.29 10.30 0.00
CA ILE A 330 -1.41 9.44 0.78
C ILE A 330 -1.52 9.84 2.24
N LEU A 331 -1.68 8.87 3.15
CA LEU A 331 -1.66 9.07 4.60
C LEU A 331 -0.40 8.45 5.19
N VAL A 332 0.06 8.99 6.32
CA VAL A 332 1.16 8.45 7.10
C VAL A 332 0.68 8.15 8.51
N PHE A 333 0.96 6.94 8.97
CA PHE A 333 0.74 6.51 10.34
C PHE A 333 2.07 6.19 11.00
N SER A 334 2.31 6.75 12.18
CA SER A 334 3.53 6.51 12.95
C SER A 334 3.30 5.48 14.05
N PRO A 335 4.28 4.62 14.33
CA PRO A 335 4.20 3.71 15.46
C PRO A 335 4.13 4.51 16.77
N ILE A 336 3.35 3.99 17.73
CA ILE A 336 3.30 4.56 19.08
C ILE A 336 4.60 4.19 19.78
N SER A 337 5.44 5.21 20.05
CA SER A 337 6.66 5.01 20.84
C SER A 337 6.28 4.65 22.29
N ASN A 338 6.77 3.55 22.80
CA ASN A 338 6.76 3.28 24.24
C ASN A 338 7.78 4.25 24.89
N SER A 339 7.27 5.36 25.45
CA SER A 339 8.05 6.25 26.33
C SER A 339 8.27 5.60 27.68
#